data_49ce843e741b9ab8efa42dc0bbd4b387
#
_entry.id   49ce843e741b9ab8efa42dc0bbd4b387
#
_cell.length_a   1.000
_cell.length_b   1.000
_cell.length_c   1.000
_cell.angle_alpha   90.00
_cell.angle_beta   90.00
_cell.angle_gamma   90.00
#
_symmetry.space_group_name_H-M   'P 1'
#
loop_
_entity.id
_entity.type
_entity.pdbx_description
1 polymer ?
#
loop_
_entity_poly.entity_id
_entity_poly.type
_entity_poly.pdbx_seq_one_letter_code
_entity_poly.pdbx_strand_id
1 'polypeptide(L)'
;MSGETRAQSPKNARATQRLEPRLFRLEDDGFVPNHPRWPLLVYPAAVSLSEAPDPAAVFEDVFQRNGWGGTWRNGIYSYTHYHSQIHEALGVARGSAKVQFGGERGPIVEVTAGDAAVLPAGTGHKRIEASADFLVVGAYPPEGRYDLCTRPEDRERALTTIAKTPRPATDPVFGGEGPLIGAWT
;
A
#
# COMPACT_ATOMS: atom_id res chain seq x y z
N MET A 1 1.09 48.41 -8.32
CA MET A 1 0.30 47.36 -8.98
C MET A 1 1.07 46.04 -8.81
N SER A 2 0.73 45.30 -7.79
CA SER A 2 1.43 44.07 -7.38
C SER A 2 0.67 42.88 -8.00
N GLY A 3 1.30 42.20 -8.96
CA GLY A 3 0.76 41.01 -9.57
C GLY A 3 1.08 39.81 -8.71
N GLU A 4 0.09 39.26 -8.01
CA GLU A 4 0.18 37.97 -7.34
C GLU A 4 0.24 36.83 -8.37
N THR A 5 1.38 36.20 -8.48
CA THR A 5 1.52 34.97 -9.28
C THR A 5 0.97 33.81 -8.46
N ARG A 6 -0.27 33.45 -8.74
CA ARG A 6 -0.94 32.27 -8.15
C ARG A 6 -0.26 31.02 -8.69
N ALA A 7 0.45 30.30 -7.83
CA ALA A 7 1.03 29.01 -8.13
C ALA A 7 -0.09 28.03 -8.51
N GLN A 8 -0.09 27.56 -9.76
CA GLN A 8 -1.00 26.53 -10.23
C GLN A 8 -0.53 25.17 -9.66
N SER A 9 -1.35 24.54 -8.84
CA SER A 9 -1.18 23.15 -8.43
C SER A 9 -1.11 22.25 -9.67
N PRO A 10 -0.25 21.22 -9.69
CA PRO A 10 -0.13 20.29 -10.80
C PRO A 10 -1.41 19.44 -10.92
N LYS A 11 -2.30 19.81 -11.83
CA LYS A 11 -3.63 19.22 -12.03
C LYS A 11 -3.65 17.92 -12.85
N ASN A 12 -2.57 17.17 -13.01
CA ASN A 12 -2.57 16.02 -13.93
C ASN A 12 -1.68 14.82 -13.53
N ALA A 13 -1.65 14.41 -12.29
CA ALA A 13 -1.17 13.05 -12.00
C ALA A 13 -2.28 12.06 -12.42
N ARG A 14 -2.14 11.42 -13.58
CA ARG A 14 -3.05 10.37 -14.06
C ARG A 14 -2.46 9.01 -13.68
N ALA A 15 -3.30 8.11 -13.16
CA ALA A 15 -3.00 6.69 -13.17
C ALA A 15 -2.65 6.28 -14.60
N THR A 16 -1.55 5.55 -14.77
CA THR A 16 -1.12 5.03 -16.07
C THR A 16 -2.10 3.99 -16.58
N GLN A 17 -1.96 3.60 -17.85
CA GLN A 17 -2.77 2.56 -18.49
C GLN A 17 -2.85 1.34 -17.55
N ARG A 18 -4.07 0.86 -17.24
CA ARG A 18 -4.31 -0.27 -16.33
C ARG A 18 -3.49 -1.48 -16.77
N LEU A 19 -2.38 -1.71 -16.09
CA LEU A 19 -1.76 -3.02 -16.09
C LEU A 19 -2.55 -3.90 -15.12
N GLU A 20 -2.78 -5.15 -15.50
CA GLU A 20 -3.45 -6.11 -14.62
C GLU A 20 -2.66 -6.25 -13.30
N PRO A 21 -3.32 -6.15 -12.15
CA PRO A 21 -2.65 -6.33 -10.87
C PRO A 21 -2.16 -7.76 -10.71
N ARG A 22 -1.01 -7.91 -10.06
CA ARG A 22 -0.57 -9.21 -9.57
C ARG A 22 -1.30 -9.49 -8.26
N LEU A 23 -2.00 -10.62 -8.18
CA LEU A 23 -2.76 -11.03 -7.01
C LEU A 23 -2.03 -12.15 -6.27
N PHE A 24 -1.85 -12.00 -4.96
CA PHE A 24 -1.23 -13.01 -4.11
C PHE A 24 -2.18 -13.40 -2.99
N ARG A 25 -2.68 -14.63 -3.02
CA ARG A 25 -3.36 -15.25 -1.88
C ARG A 25 -2.30 -15.77 -0.92
N LEU A 26 -2.33 -15.26 0.29
CA LEU A 26 -1.33 -15.56 1.31
C LEU A 26 -1.96 -16.41 2.39
N GLU A 27 -1.29 -17.51 2.71
CA GLU A 27 -1.75 -18.42 3.75
C GLU A 27 -1.19 -17.99 5.12
N ASP A 28 -1.88 -18.40 6.17
CA ASP A 28 -1.40 -18.27 7.54
C ASP A 28 -0.08 -19.05 7.71
N ASP A 29 0.99 -18.38 8.14
CA ASP A 29 2.29 -19.02 8.33
C ASP A 29 2.59 -19.45 9.78
N GLY A 30 1.65 -19.25 10.69
CA GLY A 30 1.80 -19.53 12.12
C GLY A 30 2.13 -18.31 12.96
N PHE A 31 2.79 -17.30 12.40
CA PHE A 31 3.03 -16.00 13.02
C PHE A 31 2.17 -14.90 12.38
N VAL A 32 2.21 -14.81 11.07
CA VAL A 32 1.41 -13.86 10.28
C VAL A 32 0.10 -14.53 9.87
N PRO A 33 -1.06 -14.04 10.35
CA PRO A 33 -2.34 -14.64 10.00
C PRO A 33 -2.70 -14.49 8.52
N ASN A 34 -2.27 -13.41 7.89
CA ASN A 34 -2.73 -12.94 6.60
C ASN A 34 -4.26 -12.77 6.52
N HIS A 35 -4.79 -12.22 5.44
CA HIS A 35 -6.23 -12.07 5.29
C HIS A 35 -6.85 -13.36 4.73
N PRO A 36 -7.88 -13.96 5.37
CA PRO A 36 -8.37 -15.29 4.98
C PRO A 36 -9.10 -15.32 3.63
N ARG A 37 -9.54 -14.18 3.11
CA ARG A 37 -10.34 -14.09 1.88
C ARG A 37 -9.68 -13.25 0.79
N TRP A 38 -9.07 -12.10 1.16
CA TRP A 38 -8.65 -11.09 0.20
C TRP A 38 -7.17 -11.22 -0.13
N PRO A 39 -6.81 -11.18 -1.41
CA PRO A 39 -5.41 -11.21 -1.83
C PRO A 39 -4.73 -9.87 -1.58
N LEU A 40 -3.41 -9.91 -1.41
CA LEU A 40 -2.53 -8.76 -1.66
C LEU A 40 -2.60 -8.42 -3.15
N LEU A 41 -2.70 -7.13 -3.47
CA LEU A 41 -2.62 -6.63 -4.84
C LEU A 41 -1.30 -5.87 -5.04
N VAL A 42 -0.61 -6.14 -6.13
CA VAL A 42 0.56 -5.36 -6.55
C VAL A 42 0.28 -4.82 -7.94
N TYR A 43 0.33 -3.52 -8.08
CA TYR A 43 0.09 -2.78 -9.33
C TYR A 43 1.43 -2.33 -9.92
N PRO A 44 1.95 -3.00 -10.96
CA PRO A 44 3.16 -2.54 -11.64
C PRO A 44 2.91 -1.21 -12.35
N ALA A 45 3.86 -0.27 -12.27
CA ALA A 45 3.79 1.03 -12.92
C ALA A 45 2.42 1.72 -12.75
N ALA A 46 1.84 1.63 -11.56
CA ALA A 46 0.52 2.14 -11.21
C ALA A 46 0.38 3.65 -11.40
N VAL A 47 1.47 4.38 -11.13
CA VAL A 47 1.52 5.84 -11.16
C VAL A 47 2.73 6.31 -11.96
N SER A 48 2.50 7.20 -12.93
CA SER A 48 3.59 7.86 -13.66
C SER A 48 4.25 8.91 -12.77
N LEU A 49 5.55 8.76 -12.56
CA LEU A 49 6.37 9.67 -11.77
C LEU A 49 7.33 10.51 -12.65
N SER A 50 7.24 10.35 -13.99
CA SER A 50 8.07 11.10 -14.92
C SER A 50 7.89 12.61 -14.72
N GLU A 51 9.01 13.32 -14.67
CA GLU A 51 9.06 14.78 -14.52
C GLU A 51 8.46 15.35 -13.21
N ALA A 52 8.10 14.49 -12.24
CA ALA A 52 7.60 14.96 -10.96
C ALA A 52 8.75 15.47 -10.08
N PRO A 53 8.75 16.74 -9.67
CA PRO A 53 9.78 17.28 -8.76
C PRO A 53 9.77 16.56 -7.40
N ASP A 54 8.60 16.13 -6.94
CA ASP A 54 8.40 15.34 -5.72
C ASP A 54 7.52 14.12 -6.03
N PRO A 55 8.13 12.96 -6.37
CA PRO A 55 7.39 11.73 -6.64
C PRO A 55 6.51 11.24 -5.48
N ALA A 56 6.90 11.54 -4.24
CA ALA A 56 6.10 11.15 -3.08
C ALA A 56 4.79 11.96 -2.99
N ALA A 57 4.84 13.25 -3.31
CA ALA A 57 3.62 14.08 -3.37
C ALA A 57 2.62 13.59 -4.41
N VAL A 58 3.11 12.97 -5.50
CA VAL A 58 2.22 12.37 -6.52
C VAL A 58 1.42 11.21 -5.92
N PHE A 59 2.05 10.32 -5.17
CA PHE A 59 1.35 9.22 -4.49
C PHE A 59 0.39 9.73 -3.41
N GLU A 60 0.81 10.70 -2.59
CA GLU A 60 -0.06 11.33 -1.59
C GLU A 60 -1.35 11.88 -2.22
N ASP A 61 -1.21 12.60 -3.33
CA ASP A 61 -2.33 13.18 -4.05
C ASP A 61 -3.24 12.09 -4.68
N VAL A 62 -2.66 11.04 -5.26
CA VAL A 62 -3.42 9.91 -5.81
C VAL A 62 -4.22 9.20 -4.72
N PHE A 63 -3.60 8.89 -3.59
CA PHE A 63 -4.27 8.20 -2.48
C PHE A 63 -5.37 9.07 -1.87
N GLN A 64 -5.08 10.34 -1.59
CA GLN A 64 -6.06 11.26 -0.99
C GLN A 64 -7.27 11.50 -1.89
N ARG A 65 -7.08 11.63 -3.20
CA ARG A 65 -8.19 11.79 -4.15
C ARG A 65 -9.12 10.58 -4.18
N ASN A 66 -8.58 9.41 -3.87
CA ASN A 66 -9.33 8.16 -3.80
C ASN A 66 -9.84 7.84 -2.38
N GLY A 67 -9.73 8.79 -1.44
CA GLY A 67 -10.26 8.66 -0.08
C GLY A 67 -9.34 7.93 0.89
N TRP A 68 -8.07 7.63 0.50
CA TRP A 68 -7.08 7.03 1.38
C TRP A 68 -6.19 8.13 1.96
N GLY A 69 -6.13 8.25 3.28
CA GLY A 69 -5.45 9.32 3.99
C GLY A 69 -4.45 8.81 5.02
N GLY A 70 -4.11 9.69 6.00
CA GLY A 70 -3.10 9.37 7.01
C GLY A 70 -1.72 9.10 6.39
N THR A 71 -1.40 9.78 5.29
CA THR A 71 -0.19 9.52 4.50
C THR A 71 1.08 9.76 5.30
N TRP A 72 2.08 8.92 5.03
CA TRP A 72 3.42 9.04 5.59
C TRP A 72 4.47 8.71 4.52
N ARG A 73 5.70 9.17 4.72
CA ARG A 73 6.85 8.90 3.86
C ARG A 73 7.95 8.22 4.65
N ASN A 74 8.33 7.00 4.26
CA ASN A 74 9.41 6.23 4.91
C ASN A 74 9.86 5.08 3.99
N GLY A 75 10.70 4.17 4.50
CA GLY A 75 10.91 2.84 3.93
C GLY A 75 9.95 1.81 4.53
N ILE A 76 10.09 0.55 4.11
CA ILE A 76 9.45 -0.60 4.74
C ILE A 76 10.40 -1.15 5.81
N TYR A 77 9.89 -1.52 6.99
CA TYR A 77 10.69 -2.11 8.06
C TYR A 77 11.39 -3.40 7.62
N SER A 78 12.59 -3.63 8.16
CA SER A 78 13.39 -4.84 7.89
C SER A 78 12.99 -6.05 8.73
N TYR A 79 11.96 -5.92 9.57
CA TYR A 79 11.36 -6.99 10.36
C TYR A 79 9.93 -7.24 9.93
N THR A 80 9.46 -8.48 10.09
CA THR A 80 8.10 -8.86 9.76
C THR A 80 7.11 -8.17 10.71
N HIS A 81 6.13 -7.48 10.12
CA HIS A 81 5.04 -6.83 10.83
C HIS A 81 3.76 -6.87 10.00
N TYR A 82 2.63 -6.62 10.64
CA TYR A 82 1.34 -6.49 9.98
C TYR A 82 0.40 -5.57 10.77
N HIS A 83 -0.67 -5.12 10.13
CA HIS A 83 -1.76 -4.37 10.74
C HIS A 83 -3.00 -5.25 10.79
N SER A 84 -3.61 -5.42 11.96
CA SER A 84 -4.74 -6.35 12.11
C SER A 84 -6.11 -5.69 12.00
N GLN A 85 -6.17 -4.37 12.06
CA GLN A 85 -7.41 -3.60 12.14
C GLN A 85 -7.56 -2.54 11.04
N ILE A 86 -6.64 -2.52 10.08
CA ILE A 86 -6.67 -1.57 8.97
C ILE A 86 -5.99 -2.18 7.74
N HIS A 87 -6.45 -1.81 6.55
CA HIS A 87 -5.75 -2.09 5.29
C HIS A 87 -4.70 -1.02 5.04
N GLU A 88 -3.73 -1.29 4.19
CA GLU A 88 -2.65 -0.37 3.89
C GLU A 88 -2.39 -0.30 2.39
N ALA A 89 -2.14 0.90 1.90
CA ALA A 89 -1.60 1.12 0.56
C ALA A 89 -0.16 1.60 0.67
N LEU A 90 0.72 1.05 -0.16
CA LEU A 90 2.13 1.42 -0.28
C LEU A 90 2.42 1.83 -1.72
N GLY A 91 2.89 3.05 -1.93
CA GLY A 91 3.33 3.56 -3.23
C GLY A 91 4.84 3.77 -3.24
N VAL A 92 5.54 3.16 -4.18
CA VAL A 92 7.00 3.31 -4.31
C VAL A 92 7.30 4.61 -5.05
N ALA A 93 7.74 5.62 -4.31
CA ALA A 93 8.01 6.94 -4.86
C ALA A 93 9.41 7.03 -5.50
N ARG A 94 10.40 6.32 -4.95
CA ARG A 94 11.78 6.28 -5.47
C ARG A 94 12.43 4.93 -5.20
N GLY A 95 13.41 4.60 -6.02
CA GLY A 95 14.25 3.43 -5.87
C GLY A 95 13.52 2.12 -6.12
N SER A 96 14.06 1.05 -5.54
CA SER A 96 13.52 -0.31 -5.64
C SER A 96 13.79 -1.09 -4.37
N ALA A 97 12.99 -2.14 -4.15
CA ALA A 97 13.20 -3.05 -3.02
C ALA A 97 12.71 -4.47 -3.35
N LYS A 98 13.27 -5.45 -2.66
CA LYS A 98 12.70 -6.78 -2.50
C LYS A 98 11.94 -6.84 -1.19
N VAL A 99 10.64 -7.07 -1.27
CA VAL A 99 9.74 -7.12 -0.13
C VAL A 99 9.17 -8.53 -0.01
N GLN A 100 9.33 -9.14 1.16
CA GLN A 100 8.66 -10.40 1.47
C GLN A 100 7.29 -10.11 2.06
N PHE A 101 6.25 -10.67 1.45
CA PHE A 101 4.89 -10.57 1.92
C PHE A 101 4.38 -11.90 2.46
N GLY A 102 3.49 -11.85 3.46
CA GLY A 102 2.80 -13.03 3.96
C GLY A 102 3.55 -13.83 5.03
N GLY A 103 4.67 -13.32 5.54
CA GLY A 103 5.51 -14.00 6.53
C GLY A 103 6.67 -14.77 5.88
N GLU A 104 7.34 -15.65 6.65
CA GLU A 104 8.59 -16.29 6.23
C GLU A 104 8.44 -17.24 5.03
N ARG A 105 7.24 -17.78 4.83
CA ARG A 105 6.93 -18.67 3.69
C ARG A 105 6.30 -17.94 2.51
N GLY A 106 6.10 -16.64 2.65
CA GLY A 106 5.44 -15.83 1.63
C GLY A 106 6.38 -15.42 0.48
N PRO A 107 5.82 -14.93 -0.63
CA PRO A 107 6.59 -14.54 -1.80
C PRO A 107 7.46 -13.32 -1.53
N ILE A 108 8.64 -13.30 -2.17
CA ILE A 108 9.48 -12.11 -2.30
C ILE A 108 9.12 -11.44 -3.61
N VAL A 109 8.67 -10.19 -3.52
CA VAL A 109 8.25 -9.39 -4.67
C VAL A 109 9.20 -8.22 -4.83
N GLU A 110 9.74 -8.06 -6.02
CA GLU A 110 10.48 -6.86 -6.39
C GLU A 110 9.50 -5.76 -6.75
N VAL A 111 9.71 -4.57 -6.18
CA VAL A 111 8.93 -3.36 -6.41
C VAL A 111 9.86 -2.21 -6.78
N THR A 112 9.39 -1.33 -7.66
CA THR A 112 10.18 -0.20 -8.19
C THR A 112 9.36 1.09 -8.18
N ALA A 113 10.03 2.22 -8.36
CA ALA A 113 9.36 3.52 -8.44
C ALA A 113 8.21 3.51 -9.48
N GLY A 114 7.04 3.96 -9.04
CA GLY A 114 5.78 3.91 -9.80
C GLY A 114 4.85 2.74 -9.43
N ASP A 115 5.37 1.70 -8.80
CA ASP A 115 4.54 0.57 -8.34
C ASP A 115 3.73 0.94 -7.10
N ALA A 116 2.61 0.25 -6.92
CA ALA A 116 1.84 0.29 -5.68
C ALA A 116 1.47 -1.11 -5.19
N ALA A 117 1.32 -1.27 -3.89
CA ALA A 117 0.80 -2.48 -3.27
C ALA A 117 -0.37 -2.14 -2.35
N VAL A 118 -1.40 -3.00 -2.33
CA VAL A 118 -2.54 -2.84 -1.42
C VAL A 118 -2.67 -4.11 -0.58
N LEU A 119 -2.46 -3.92 0.71
CA LEU A 119 -2.35 -4.98 1.70
C LEU A 119 -3.67 -5.07 2.47
N PRO A 120 -4.40 -6.19 2.37
CA PRO A 120 -5.51 -6.41 3.28
C PRO A 120 -5.00 -6.56 4.73
N ALA A 121 -5.83 -6.19 5.70
CA ALA A 121 -5.50 -6.38 7.11
C ALA A 121 -4.97 -7.79 7.37
N GLY A 122 -3.94 -7.91 8.18
CA GLY A 122 -3.26 -9.15 8.49
C GLY A 122 -2.09 -9.50 7.58
N THR A 123 -1.90 -8.79 6.46
CA THR A 123 -0.81 -9.10 5.52
C THR A 123 0.55 -8.76 6.11
N GLY A 124 1.34 -9.78 6.40
CA GLY A 124 2.72 -9.61 6.85
C GLY A 124 3.60 -9.04 5.74
N HIS A 125 4.52 -8.16 6.12
CA HIS A 125 5.50 -7.65 5.17
C HIS A 125 6.79 -7.22 5.86
N LYS A 126 7.91 -7.38 5.14
CA LYS A 126 9.23 -6.89 5.52
C LYS A 126 10.09 -6.62 4.30
N ARG A 127 10.96 -5.65 4.41
CA ARG A 127 11.99 -5.36 3.41
C ARG A 127 13.15 -6.33 3.55
N ILE A 128 13.52 -7.02 2.48
CA ILE A 128 14.71 -7.87 2.43
C ILE A 128 15.94 -7.05 2.02
N GLU A 129 15.82 -6.29 0.94
CA GLU A 129 16.86 -5.36 0.46
C GLU A 129 16.22 -4.18 -0.25
N ALA A 130 16.94 -3.08 -0.37
CA ALA A 130 16.47 -1.90 -1.10
C ALA A 130 17.65 -1.07 -1.61
N SER A 131 17.39 -0.27 -2.65
CA SER A 131 18.30 0.78 -3.09
C SER A 131 18.44 1.87 -2.02
N ALA A 132 19.53 2.63 -2.08
CA ALA A 132 19.83 3.66 -1.08
C ALA A 132 18.79 4.81 -1.03
N ASP A 133 18.11 5.05 -2.14
CA ASP A 133 17.11 6.09 -2.30
C ASP A 133 15.67 5.59 -2.15
N PHE A 134 15.47 4.33 -1.72
CA PHE A 134 14.14 3.72 -1.60
C PHE A 134 13.24 4.53 -0.69
N LEU A 135 12.12 4.99 -1.26
CA LEU A 135 11.12 5.79 -0.57
C LEU A 135 9.72 5.31 -0.90
N VAL A 136 8.93 5.06 0.12
CA VAL A 136 7.53 4.64 0.05
C VAL A 136 6.62 5.70 0.66
N VAL A 137 5.47 5.89 0.06
CA VAL A 137 4.33 6.59 0.64
C VAL A 137 3.32 5.56 1.09
N GLY A 138 2.98 5.55 2.38
CA GLY A 138 1.89 4.74 2.91
C GLY A 138 0.62 5.55 3.03
N ALA A 139 -0.52 4.87 2.95
CA ALA A 139 -1.84 5.45 3.19
C ALA A 139 -2.82 4.40 3.72
N TYR A 140 -3.88 4.87 4.36
CA TYR A 140 -4.91 4.03 4.98
C TYR A 140 -6.30 4.44 4.51
N PRO A 141 -7.25 3.49 4.38
CA PRO A 141 -8.64 3.83 4.15
C PRO A 141 -9.23 4.52 5.39
N PRO A 142 -10.35 5.23 5.27
CA PRO A 142 -10.99 5.91 6.40
C PRO A 142 -11.54 4.94 7.45
N GLU A 143 -11.82 3.70 7.06
CA GLU A 143 -12.31 2.66 7.95
C GLU A 143 -11.14 1.89 8.58
N GLY A 144 -11.27 1.60 9.86
CA GLY A 144 -10.29 0.85 10.61
C GLY A 144 -9.52 1.69 11.61
N ARG A 145 -8.62 1.04 12.30
CA ARG A 145 -7.77 1.67 13.32
C ARG A 145 -6.34 1.16 13.17
N TYR A 146 -5.39 2.07 13.07
CA TYR A 146 -3.97 1.71 13.03
C TYR A 146 -3.57 0.90 14.27
N ASP A 147 -2.92 -0.22 14.04
CA ASP A 147 -2.20 -1.03 15.02
C ASP A 147 -0.92 -1.59 14.38
N LEU A 148 0.04 -1.97 15.19
CA LEU A 148 1.28 -2.58 14.73
C LEU A 148 1.50 -3.89 15.47
N CYS A 149 1.44 -5.00 14.74
CA CYS A 149 1.64 -6.34 15.24
C CYS A 149 3.04 -6.85 14.85
N THR A 150 3.86 -7.13 15.83
CA THR A 150 5.25 -7.57 15.66
C THR A 150 5.63 -8.76 16.55
N ARG A 151 4.71 -9.21 17.41
CA ARG A 151 4.96 -10.24 18.43
C ARG A 151 3.95 -11.38 18.30
N PRO A 152 4.34 -12.61 18.70
CA PRO A 152 3.42 -13.75 18.70
C PRO A 152 2.12 -13.51 19.49
N GLU A 153 2.19 -12.73 20.59
CA GLU A 153 1.04 -12.42 21.45
C GLU A 153 -0.04 -11.58 20.72
N ASP A 154 0.33 -10.84 19.68
CA ASP A 154 -0.61 -10.05 18.89
C ASP A 154 -1.58 -10.92 18.10
N ARG A 155 -1.19 -12.17 17.81
CA ARG A 155 -1.88 -13.06 16.89
C ARG A 155 -3.32 -13.41 17.30
N GLU A 156 -3.57 -13.76 18.55
CA GLU A 156 -4.90 -14.15 19.01
C GLU A 156 -5.92 -13.02 18.78
N ARG A 157 -5.56 -11.80 19.11
CA ARG A 157 -6.36 -10.61 18.83
C ARG A 157 -6.51 -10.40 17.33
N ALA A 158 -5.43 -10.52 16.58
CA ALA A 158 -5.41 -10.28 15.14
C ALA A 158 -6.37 -11.20 14.38
N LEU A 159 -6.43 -12.49 14.71
CA LEU A 159 -7.35 -13.45 14.11
C LEU A 159 -8.82 -13.01 14.24
N THR A 160 -9.18 -12.34 15.33
CA THR A 160 -10.55 -11.85 15.54
C THR A 160 -10.83 -10.52 14.86
N THR A 161 -9.81 -9.67 14.67
CA THR A 161 -9.96 -8.32 14.12
C THR A 161 -9.84 -8.27 12.60
N ILE A 162 -8.94 -9.04 12.01
CA ILE A 162 -8.71 -9.07 10.56
C ILE A 162 -10.00 -9.33 9.79
N ALA A 163 -10.74 -10.37 10.16
CA ALA A 163 -11.97 -10.75 9.46
C ALA A 163 -13.11 -9.73 9.59
N LYS A 164 -13.01 -8.83 10.58
CA LYS A 164 -14.00 -7.76 10.87
C LYS A 164 -13.62 -6.41 10.24
N THR A 165 -12.39 -6.27 9.75
CA THR A 165 -11.94 -5.03 9.11
C THR A 165 -12.74 -4.85 7.82
N PRO A 166 -13.51 -3.75 7.70
CA PRO A 166 -14.43 -3.58 6.58
C PRO A 166 -13.66 -3.32 5.28
N ARG A 167 -14.20 -3.83 4.18
CA ARG A 167 -13.66 -3.54 2.85
C ARG A 167 -13.77 -2.03 2.56
N PRO A 168 -12.71 -1.38 2.04
CA PRO A 168 -12.78 0.01 1.64
C PRO A 168 -13.72 0.20 0.45
N ALA A 169 -14.33 1.38 0.37
CA ALA A 169 -15.24 1.73 -0.73
C ALA A 169 -14.52 1.97 -2.05
N THR A 170 -13.22 2.27 -2.00
CA THR A 170 -12.41 2.65 -3.15
C THR A 170 -11.07 1.93 -3.18
N ASP A 171 -10.54 1.73 -4.36
CA ASP A 171 -9.15 1.39 -4.62
C ASP A 171 -8.27 2.64 -4.41
N PRO A 172 -7.11 2.55 -3.73
CA PRO A 172 -6.28 3.71 -3.45
C PRO A 172 -5.71 4.38 -4.71
N VAL A 173 -5.53 3.64 -5.80
CA VAL A 173 -4.93 4.16 -7.05
C VAL A 173 -6.00 4.51 -8.07
N PHE A 174 -7.00 3.65 -8.24
CA PHE A 174 -7.96 3.71 -9.34
C PHE A 174 -9.39 4.08 -8.92
N GLY A 175 -9.63 4.35 -7.64
CA GLY A 175 -10.93 4.81 -7.15
C GLY A 175 -12.02 3.73 -7.17
N GLY A 176 -13.28 4.14 -7.39
CA GLY A 176 -14.45 3.26 -7.27
C GLY A 176 -14.53 2.11 -8.27
N GLU A 177 -13.78 2.17 -9.35
CA GLU A 177 -13.73 1.14 -10.40
C GLU A 177 -12.38 0.39 -10.44
N GLY A 178 -11.54 0.56 -9.41
CA GLY A 178 -10.24 -0.07 -9.33
C GLY A 178 -10.31 -1.59 -9.13
N PRO A 179 -9.21 -2.31 -9.47
CA PRO A 179 -9.16 -3.77 -9.38
C PRO A 179 -9.43 -4.31 -7.98
N LEU A 180 -9.12 -3.57 -6.92
CA LEU A 180 -9.43 -3.94 -5.54
C LEU A 180 -10.92 -4.25 -5.37
N ILE A 181 -11.80 -3.47 -6.00
CA ILE A 181 -13.26 -3.59 -5.83
C ILE A 181 -13.76 -4.96 -6.29
N GLY A 182 -13.21 -5.48 -7.38
CA GLY A 182 -13.51 -6.82 -7.88
C GLY A 182 -12.75 -7.94 -7.18
N ALA A 183 -11.53 -7.68 -6.70
CA ALA A 183 -10.68 -8.69 -6.08
C ALA A 183 -11.04 -8.98 -4.61
N TRP A 184 -11.59 -8.00 -3.91
CA TRP A 184 -11.98 -8.12 -2.50
C TRP A 184 -13.51 -8.26 -2.34
N THR A 185 -14.05 -9.33 -2.86
CA THR A 185 -15.48 -9.67 -2.75
C THR A 185 -15.76 -10.68 -1.63
#